data_9c2b4b0b1fe8cf281510aef675aac6ea
#
_entry.id   9c2b4b0b1fe8cf281510aef675aac6ea
#
_cell.length_a   1.000
_cell.length_b   1.000
_cell.length_c   1.000
_cell.angle_alpha   90.00
_cell.angle_beta   90.00
_cell.angle_gamma   90.00
#
_symmetry.space_group_name_H-M   'P 1'
#
loop_
_entity.id
_entity.type
_entity.pdbx_description
1 polymer ?
#
loop_
_entity_poly.entity_id
_entity_poly.type
_entity_poly.pdbx_seq_one_letter_code
_entity_poly.pdbx_strand_id
1 'polypeptide(L)'
;MINVKPYIFFLLLLVAGCASVTDMKKMDKFEQTSHAYELAIRWSDFEMASSFIKNQKDPNLAAQIEHLKQYQVTSYEVKRFLPSAEKSQILVFADVQYFKKSGLIVKNFSHRQLWTFDPDKEGWFLTSGLPDFK
;
A
#
# COMPACT_ATOMS: atom_id res chain seq x y z
N MET A 1 -53.94 14.59 -4.72
CA MET A 1 -52.76 14.12 -5.45
C MET A 1 -51.52 14.29 -4.60
N ILE A 2 -50.82 13.23 -4.26
CA ILE A 2 -49.60 13.28 -3.51
C ILE A 2 -48.44 13.50 -4.48
N ASN A 3 -47.74 14.61 -4.36
CA ASN A 3 -46.63 14.96 -5.24
C ASN A 3 -45.34 14.29 -4.69
N VAL A 4 -45.00 13.14 -5.24
CA VAL A 4 -43.87 12.27 -4.75
C VAL A 4 -42.50 12.74 -5.26
N LYS A 5 -42.49 13.69 -6.23
CA LYS A 5 -41.25 14.16 -6.88
C LYS A 5 -40.16 14.69 -5.98
N PRO A 6 -40.40 15.49 -4.92
CA PRO A 6 -39.33 16.02 -4.10
C PRO A 6 -38.68 14.96 -3.21
N TYR A 7 -39.41 13.93 -2.82
CA TYR A 7 -38.89 12.87 -1.97
C TYR A 7 -37.92 11.92 -2.69
N ILE A 8 -38.18 11.66 -3.97
CA ILE A 8 -37.31 10.81 -4.79
C ILE A 8 -35.95 11.50 -5.02
N PHE A 9 -35.97 12.81 -5.22
CA PHE A 9 -34.74 13.59 -5.42
C PHE A 9 -33.90 13.67 -4.15
N PHE A 10 -34.53 13.75 -2.98
CA PHE A 10 -33.86 13.77 -1.70
C PHE A 10 -33.24 12.39 -1.36
N LEU A 11 -33.90 11.30 -1.75
CA LEU A 11 -33.40 9.93 -1.54
C LEU A 11 -32.17 9.64 -2.39
N LEU A 12 -32.13 10.16 -3.63
CA LEU A 12 -30.99 10.03 -4.52
C LEU A 12 -29.73 10.73 -4.02
N LEU A 13 -29.89 11.87 -3.34
CA LEU A 13 -28.79 12.62 -2.73
C LEU A 13 -28.15 11.86 -1.55
N LEU A 14 -28.94 11.10 -0.80
CA LEU A 14 -28.45 10.29 0.32
C LEU A 14 -27.58 9.12 -0.15
N VAL A 15 -27.90 8.52 -1.29
CA VAL A 15 -27.12 7.39 -1.83
C VAL A 15 -25.76 7.85 -2.34
N ALA A 16 -25.67 9.02 -2.96
CA ALA A 16 -24.40 9.60 -3.43
C ALA A 16 -23.46 9.93 -2.24
N GLY A 17 -23.99 10.39 -1.11
CA GLY A 17 -23.21 10.66 0.09
C GLY A 17 -22.58 9.41 0.72
N CYS A 18 -23.26 8.27 0.69
CA CYS A 18 -22.74 7.01 1.24
C CYS A 18 -21.54 6.48 0.44
N ALA A 19 -21.55 6.58 -0.88
CA ALA A 19 -20.44 6.14 -1.72
C ALA A 19 -19.16 6.95 -1.48
N SER A 20 -19.27 8.28 -1.35
CA SER A 20 -18.13 9.16 -1.02
C SER A 20 -17.50 8.83 0.33
N VAL A 21 -18.31 8.56 1.36
CA VAL A 21 -17.82 8.21 2.70
C VAL A 21 -17.06 6.88 2.69
N THR A 22 -17.53 5.89 1.93
CA THR A 22 -16.85 4.60 1.79
C THR A 22 -15.49 4.76 1.13
N ASP A 23 -15.39 5.57 0.06
CA ASP A 23 -14.13 5.85 -0.62
C ASP A 23 -13.13 6.58 0.29
N MET A 24 -13.60 7.56 1.08
CA MET A 24 -12.76 8.26 2.06
C MET A 24 -12.21 7.30 3.11
N LYS A 25 -13.00 6.37 3.64
CA LYS A 25 -12.54 5.36 4.61
C LYS A 25 -11.50 4.42 4.01
N LYS A 26 -11.65 4.01 2.76
CA LYS A 26 -10.65 3.20 2.05
C LYS A 26 -9.32 3.95 1.95
N MET A 27 -9.36 5.22 1.58
CA MET A 27 -8.15 6.03 1.43
C MET A 27 -7.48 6.29 2.77
N ASP A 28 -8.23 6.54 3.84
CA ASP A 28 -7.68 6.69 5.18
C ASP A 28 -6.96 5.40 5.64
N LYS A 29 -7.57 4.25 5.39
CA LYS A 29 -6.93 2.95 5.67
C LYS A 29 -5.68 2.74 4.83
N PHE A 30 -5.69 3.17 3.57
CA PHE A 30 -4.51 3.09 2.72
C PHE A 30 -3.37 3.94 3.28
N GLU A 31 -3.64 5.18 3.66
CA GLU A 31 -2.62 6.07 4.24
C GLU A 31 -1.99 5.45 5.49
N GLN A 32 -2.79 4.92 6.40
CA GLN A 32 -2.30 4.24 7.59
C GLN A 32 -1.45 3.01 7.25
N THR A 33 -1.93 2.17 6.33
CA THR A 33 -1.26 0.94 5.93
C THR A 33 0.06 1.23 5.20
N SER A 34 0.04 2.13 4.23
CA SER A 34 1.23 2.48 3.45
C SER A 34 2.28 3.19 4.29
N HIS A 35 1.86 4.00 5.26
CA HIS A 35 2.77 4.64 6.21
C HIS A 35 3.44 3.61 7.13
N ALA A 36 2.69 2.64 7.62
CA ALA A 36 3.25 1.56 8.44
C ALA A 36 4.27 0.71 7.64
N TYR A 37 3.98 0.44 6.37
CA TYR A 37 4.92 -0.21 5.46
C TYR A 37 6.18 0.63 5.23
N GLU A 38 6.03 1.93 4.98
CA GLU A 38 7.16 2.87 4.84
C GLU A 38 8.07 2.82 6.05
N LEU A 39 7.51 2.87 7.26
CA LEU A 39 8.29 2.79 8.50
C LEU A 39 9.03 1.46 8.62
N ALA A 40 8.40 0.36 8.26
CA ALA A 40 9.05 -0.96 8.27
C ALA A 40 10.26 -0.98 7.32
N ILE A 41 10.13 -0.46 6.11
CA ILE A 41 11.23 -0.38 5.14
C ILE A 41 12.33 0.59 5.64
N ARG A 42 11.97 1.77 6.14
CA ARG A 42 12.93 2.75 6.66
C ARG A 42 13.81 2.17 7.77
N TRP A 43 13.23 1.38 8.65
CA TRP A 43 13.94 0.73 9.76
C TRP A 43 14.57 -0.61 9.39
N SER A 44 14.48 -0.99 8.11
CA SER A 44 14.96 -2.30 7.62
C SER A 44 14.33 -3.48 8.35
N ASP A 45 13.10 -3.31 8.82
CA ASP A 45 12.29 -4.36 9.44
C ASP A 45 11.53 -5.12 8.35
N PHE A 46 12.20 -6.00 7.67
CA PHE A 46 11.65 -6.73 6.52
C PHE A 46 10.65 -7.81 6.93
N GLU A 47 10.71 -8.28 8.16
CA GLU A 47 9.69 -9.18 8.70
C GLU A 47 8.36 -8.44 8.86
N MET A 48 8.38 -7.24 9.43
CA MET A 48 7.19 -6.39 9.51
C MET A 48 6.70 -6.02 8.11
N ALA A 49 7.59 -5.62 7.22
CA ALA A 49 7.24 -5.30 5.83
C ALA A 49 6.56 -6.48 5.12
N SER A 50 7.00 -7.71 5.36
CA SER A 50 6.42 -8.92 4.78
C SER A 50 4.98 -9.16 5.23
N SER A 51 4.58 -8.65 6.38
CA SER A 51 3.21 -8.81 6.88
C SER A 51 2.15 -8.13 6.01
N PHE A 52 2.56 -7.19 5.16
CA PHE A 52 1.67 -6.51 4.19
C PHE A 52 1.46 -7.29 2.90
N ILE A 53 2.25 -8.34 2.65
CA ILE A 53 2.10 -9.21 1.49
C ILE A 53 0.83 -10.05 1.65
N LYS A 54 0.02 -10.11 0.59
CA LYS A 54 -1.24 -10.85 0.64
C LYS A 54 -1.02 -12.37 0.77
N ASN A 55 -0.10 -12.92 -0.01
CA ASN A 55 0.19 -14.36 0.00
C ASN A 55 1.26 -14.69 1.04
N GLN A 56 0.85 -14.91 2.28
CA GLN A 56 1.75 -15.31 3.37
C GLN A 56 2.28 -16.75 3.24
N LYS A 57 1.68 -17.54 2.35
CA LYS A 57 2.06 -18.95 2.10
C LYS A 57 3.06 -19.10 0.95
N ASP A 58 3.52 -17.99 0.36
CA ASP A 58 4.53 -18.01 -0.68
C ASP A 58 5.81 -18.69 -0.12
N PRO A 59 6.26 -19.81 -0.70
CA PRO A 59 7.43 -20.53 -0.21
C PRO A 59 8.72 -19.71 -0.35
N ASN A 60 8.74 -18.70 -1.22
CA ASN A 60 9.90 -17.84 -1.44
C ASN A 60 9.97 -16.67 -0.45
N LEU A 61 8.91 -16.38 0.29
CA LEU A 61 8.85 -15.20 1.16
C LEU A 61 9.92 -15.21 2.25
N ALA A 62 10.12 -16.33 2.91
CA ALA A 62 11.14 -16.48 3.95
C ALA A 62 12.56 -16.26 3.39
N ALA A 63 12.85 -16.79 2.20
CA ALA A 63 14.15 -16.59 1.53
C ALA A 63 14.35 -15.12 1.13
N GLN A 64 13.31 -14.44 0.66
CA GLN A 64 13.37 -13.01 0.36
C GLN A 64 13.68 -12.18 1.61
N ILE A 65 13.03 -12.45 2.73
CA ILE A 65 13.28 -11.78 4.01
C ILE A 65 14.74 -11.97 4.44
N GLU A 66 15.26 -13.20 4.39
CA GLU A 66 16.65 -13.48 4.74
C GLU A 66 17.63 -12.76 3.82
N HIS A 67 17.34 -12.70 2.53
CA HIS A 67 18.14 -11.94 1.57
C HIS A 67 18.16 -10.44 1.91
N LEU A 68 17.01 -9.87 2.23
CA LEU A 68 16.88 -8.45 2.55
C LEU A 68 17.59 -8.06 3.85
N LYS A 69 17.74 -8.97 4.80
CA LYS A 69 18.47 -8.72 6.07
C LYS A 69 19.95 -8.38 5.86
N GLN A 70 20.51 -8.66 4.68
CA GLN A 70 21.87 -8.26 4.33
C GLN A 70 22.02 -6.76 4.03
N TYR A 71 20.88 -6.05 3.90
CA TYR A 71 20.84 -4.66 3.49
C TYR A 71 20.31 -3.75 4.60
N GLN A 72 20.76 -2.50 4.55
CA GLN A 72 20.31 -1.42 5.41
C GLN A 72 19.73 -0.30 4.56
N VAL A 73 18.50 0.08 4.84
CA VAL A 73 17.85 1.24 4.20
C VAL A 73 18.29 2.51 4.91
N THR A 74 18.61 3.53 4.13
CA THR A 74 19.02 4.85 4.64
C THR A 74 17.99 5.93 4.36
N SER A 75 17.18 5.80 3.29
CA SER A 75 16.10 6.75 3.01
C SER A 75 14.97 6.09 2.22
N TYR A 76 13.79 6.68 2.33
CA TYR A 76 12.60 6.28 1.61
C TYR A 76 11.79 7.54 1.27
N GLU A 77 11.48 7.73 -0.01
CA GLU A 77 10.75 8.89 -0.48
C GLU A 77 9.71 8.48 -1.52
N VAL A 78 8.43 8.75 -1.25
CA VAL A 78 7.37 8.52 -2.23
C VAL A 78 7.44 9.56 -3.33
N LYS A 79 7.58 9.12 -4.57
CA LYS A 79 7.67 9.99 -5.76
C LYS A 79 6.35 10.10 -6.51
N ARG A 80 5.61 9.03 -6.61
CA ARG A 80 4.34 9.01 -7.33
C ARG A 80 3.33 8.13 -6.64
N PHE A 81 2.09 8.56 -6.73
CA PHE A 81 0.93 7.91 -6.14
C PHE A 81 -0.20 7.95 -7.16
N LEU A 82 -0.63 6.79 -7.65
CA LEU A 82 -1.59 6.65 -8.74
C LEU A 82 -2.73 5.72 -8.33
N PRO A 83 -3.83 6.25 -7.76
CA PRO A 83 -5.00 5.44 -7.47
C PRO A 83 -5.76 5.08 -8.74
N SER A 84 -6.35 3.89 -8.78
CA SER A 84 -7.29 3.50 -9.84
C SER A 84 -8.60 4.32 -9.74
N ALA A 85 -9.36 4.35 -10.83
CA ALA A 85 -10.65 5.08 -10.87
C ALA A 85 -11.62 4.59 -9.79
N GLU A 86 -11.61 3.29 -9.51
CA GLU A 86 -12.47 2.65 -8.51
C GLU A 86 -11.88 2.70 -7.09
N LYS A 87 -10.66 3.22 -6.95
CA LYS A 87 -9.91 3.28 -5.68
C LYS A 87 -9.78 1.91 -4.99
N SER A 88 -9.71 0.85 -5.78
CA SER A 88 -9.48 -0.53 -5.33
C SER A 88 -8.04 -0.98 -5.50
N GLN A 89 -7.24 -0.24 -6.29
CA GLN A 89 -5.81 -0.44 -6.49
C GLN A 89 -5.09 0.89 -6.45
N ILE A 90 -3.89 0.88 -5.90
CA ILE A 90 -3.03 2.06 -5.84
C ILE A 90 -1.62 1.65 -6.23
N LEU A 91 -1.07 2.34 -7.21
CA LEU A 91 0.31 2.17 -7.64
C LEU A 91 1.15 3.26 -6.98
N VAL A 92 2.19 2.85 -6.26
CA VAL A 92 3.12 3.75 -5.58
C VAL A 92 4.53 3.52 -6.11
N PHE A 93 5.25 4.60 -6.38
CA PHE A 93 6.68 4.56 -6.68
C PHE A 93 7.42 5.30 -5.57
N ALA A 94 8.32 4.59 -4.90
CA ALA A 94 9.16 5.15 -3.85
C ALA A 94 10.63 4.96 -4.18
N ASP A 95 11.43 6.02 -4.03
CA ASP A 95 12.87 5.92 -4.13
C ASP A 95 13.44 5.51 -2.77
N VAL A 96 14.20 4.43 -2.78
CA VAL A 96 14.81 3.85 -1.59
C VAL A 96 16.33 3.89 -1.75
N GLN A 97 17.03 4.49 -0.80
CA GLN A 97 18.48 4.38 -0.70
C GLN A 97 18.83 3.28 0.29
N TYR A 98 19.79 2.48 -0.08
CA TYR A 98 20.21 1.35 0.74
C TYR A 98 21.68 1.00 0.49
N PHE A 99 22.27 0.25 1.38
CA PHE A 99 23.57 -0.34 1.17
C PHE A 99 23.61 -1.79 1.67
N LYS A 100 24.50 -2.60 1.10
CA LYS A 100 24.78 -3.93 1.62
C LYS A 100 25.70 -3.80 2.83
N LYS A 101 25.34 -4.41 3.94
CA LYS A 101 26.07 -4.27 5.21
C LYS A 101 27.55 -4.64 5.11
N SER A 102 27.91 -5.54 4.18
CA SER A 102 29.30 -5.95 3.92
C SER A 102 30.13 -4.97 3.10
N GLY A 103 29.50 -4.03 2.37
CA GLY A 103 30.18 -3.22 1.36
C GLY A 103 30.08 -1.69 1.54
N LEU A 104 29.12 -1.18 2.28
CA LEU A 104 28.91 0.24 2.58
C LEU A 104 28.76 1.16 1.33
N ILE A 105 28.43 0.60 0.17
CA ILE A 105 28.15 1.37 -1.04
C ILE A 105 26.67 1.68 -1.10
N VAL A 106 26.31 2.97 -1.05
CA VAL A 106 24.91 3.41 -1.14
C VAL A 106 24.42 3.28 -2.57
N LYS A 107 23.29 2.61 -2.74
CA LYS A 107 22.59 2.42 -4.01
C LYS A 107 21.19 2.98 -3.93
N ASN A 108 20.61 3.26 -5.09
CA ASN A 108 19.21 3.69 -5.23
C ASN A 108 18.39 2.58 -5.88
N PHE A 109 17.15 2.43 -5.41
CA PHE A 109 16.19 1.49 -5.94
C PHE A 109 14.83 2.17 -6.06
N SER A 110 14.22 2.11 -7.24
CA SER A 110 12.84 2.55 -7.42
C SER A 110 11.90 1.40 -7.08
N HIS A 111 11.30 1.48 -5.91
CA HIS A 111 10.37 0.46 -5.42
C HIS A 111 8.97 0.72 -5.95
N ARG A 112 8.57 -0.08 -6.93
CA ARG A 112 7.22 -0.06 -7.49
C ARG A 112 6.32 -0.95 -6.62
N GLN A 113 5.28 -0.37 -6.07
CA GLN A 113 4.34 -1.03 -5.16
C GLN A 113 2.94 -1.02 -5.77
N LEU A 114 2.35 -2.19 -5.90
CA LEU A 114 0.93 -2.30 -6.22
C LEU A 114 0.17 -2.74 -4.97
N TRP A 115 -0.70 -1.85 -4.51
CA TRP A 115 -1.58 -2.09 -3.38
C TRP A 115 -2.97 -2.42 -3.87
N THR A 116 -3.58 -3.44 -3.30
CA THR A 116 -4.93 -3.87 -3.64
C THR A 116 -5.79 -3.94 -2.39
N PHE A 117 -6.98 -3.37 -2.47
CA PHE A 117 -7.96 -3.44 -1.39
C PHE A 117 -8.69 -4.77 -1.43
N ASP A 118 -8.72 -5.45 -0.28
CA ASP A 118 -9.49 -6.68 -0.08
C ASP A 118 -10.78 -6.33 0.68
N PRO A 119 -11.94 -6.39 0.03
CA PRO A 119 -13.20 -6.04 0.68
C PRO A 119 -13.62 -7.02 1.77
N ASP A 120 -13.21 -8.28 1.69
CA ASP A 120 -13.54 -9.31 2.69
C ASP A 120 -12.80 -9.05 4.00
N LYS A 121 -11.54 -8.63 3.92
CA LYS A 121 -10.70 -8.28 5.07
C LYS A 121 -10.76 -6.81 5.42
N GLU A 122 -11.41 -5.99 4.61
CA GLU A 122 -11.48 -4.54 4.74
C GLU A 122 -10.09 -3.89 4.91
N GLY A 123 -9.12 -4.33 4.12
CA GLY A 123 -7.75 -3.88 4.24
C GLY A 123 -6.99 -3.85 2.93
N TRP A 124 -5.83 -3.19 2.96
CA TRP A 124 -4.93 -3.07 1.83
C TRP A 124 -3.77 -4.04 1.96
N PHE A 125 -3.43 -4.68 0.84
CA PHE A 125 -2.32 -5.61 0.77
C PHE A 125 -1.40 -5.29 -0.39
N LEU A 126 -0.10 -5.47 -0.17
CA LEU A 126 0.91 -5.34 -1.20
C LEU A 126 0.91 -6.61 -2.06
N THR A 127 0.62 -6.45 -3.35
CA THR A 127 0.55 -7.56 -4.31
C THR A 127 1.74 -7.64 -5.24
N SER A 128 2.58 -6.61 -5.28
CA SER A 128 3.79 -6.56 -6.12
C SER A 128 5.03 -7.18 -5.49
N GLY A 129 4.99 -7.51 -4.20
CA GLY A 129 6.11 -8.09 -3.47
C GLY A 129 7.02 -7.09 -2.77
N LEU A 130 7.98 -7.62 -2.02
CA LEU A 130 9.01 -6.86 -1.31
C LEU A 130 10.02 -6.26 -2.29
N PRO A 131 10.80 -5.23 -1.88
CA PRO A 131 11.86 -4.70 -2.74
C PRO A 131 12.92 -5.76 -3.03
N ASP A 132 13.47 -5.72 -4.27
CA ASP A 132 14.52 -6.63 -4.72
C ASP A 132 15.86 -5.88 -4.76
N PHE A 133 16.50 -5.75 -3.61
CA PHE A 133 17.81 -5.10 -3.50
C PHE A 133 18.93 -5.99 -4.05
N LYS A 134 19.90 -5.36 -4.74
CA LYS A 134 21.04 -6.04 -5.36
C LYS A 134 22.37 -5.37 -5.01
#